data_3f1d0304a53b9585523f0d73f09ce985
#
_entry.id   3f1d0304a53b9585523f0d73f09ce985
#
_cell.length_a   1.000
_cell.length_b   1.000
_cell.length_c   1.000
_cell.angle_alpha   90.00
_cell.angle_beta   90.00
_cell.angle_gamma   90.00
#
_symmetry.space_group_name_H-M   'P 1'
#
loop_
_entity.id
_entity.type
_entity.pdbx_description
1 polymer ?
#
loop_
_entity_poly.entity_id
_entity_poly.type
_entity_poly.pdbx_seq_one_letter_code
_entity_poly.pdbx_strand_id
1 'polypeptide(L)'
;MKIAIGNDHAGVEVKKNIEKHLSEKGYTVINKGYDGKESVDYPDYIHPVSLEVKERKAQIGIIICGSGNGAAMTANKHKGVRAAICWSEEIAELARQHNDANIISIPVSYTHLRAHET
;
A
#
# COMPACT_ATOMS: atom_id res chain seq x y z
N MET A 1 -15.99 -5.24 -0.64
CA MET A 1 -15.08 -4.15 -0.31
C MET A 1 -14.17 -3.86 -1.49
N LYS A 2 -13.94 -2.60 -1.77
CA LYS A 2 -13.01 -2.16 -2.82
C LYS A 2 -11.70 -1.69 -2.16
N ILE A 3 -10.59 -2.19 -2.68
CA ILE A 3 -9.26 -1.89 -2.15
C ILE A 3 -8.42 -1.31 -3.30
N ALA A 4 -7.93 -0.08 -3.11
CA ALA A 4 -7.02 0.53 -4.08
C ALA A 4 -5.59 0.13 -3.74
N ILE A 5 -4.79 -0.21 -4.75
CA ILE A 5 -3.41 -0.61 -4.55
C ILE A 5 -2.50 0.18 -5.49
N GLY A 6 -1.36 0.61 -4.97
CA GLY A 6 -0.35 1.33 -5.74
C GLY A 6 1.05 0.97 -5.29
N ASN A 7 1.98 1.08 -6.21
CA ASN A 7 3.38 0.70 -5.99
C ASN A 7 4.28 1.40 -6.98
N ASP A 8 5.53 1.54 -6.63
CA ASP A 8 6.57 1.89 -7.58
C ASP A 8 7.23 0.62 -8.14
N HIS A 9 8.35 0.77 -8.84
CA HIS A 9 9.07 -0.35 -9.46
C HIS A 9 9.56 -1.40 -8.44
N ALA A 10 9.79 -1.02 -7.19
CA ALA A 10 10.25 -1.95 -6.15
C ALA A 10 9.15 -2.91 -5.69
N GLY A 11 7.89 -2.52 -5.84
CA GLY A 11 6.75 -3.26 -5.32
C GLY A 11 5.95 -4.09 -6.32
N VAL A 12 6.44 -4.26 -7.55
CA VAL A 12 5.66 -4.94 -8.60
C VAL A 12 5.28 -6.37 -8.23
N GLU A 13 6.25 -7.17 -7.78
CA GLU A 13 6.00 -8.57 -7.43
C GLU A 13 5.13 -8.70 -6.17
N VAL A 14 5.41 -7.88 -5.16
CA VAL A 14 4.61 -7.87 -3.93
C VAL A 14 3.15 -7.49 -4.25
N LYS A 15 2.96 -6.50 -5.12
CA LYS A 15 1.60 -6.10 -5.53
C LYS A 15 0.87 -7.26 -6.20
N LYS A 16 1.51 -7.95 -7.12
CA LYS A 16 0.88 -9.09 -7.82
C LYS A 16 0.41 -10.16 -6.86
N ASN A 17 1.23 -10.47 -5.87
CA ASN A 17 0.89 -11.47 -4.85
C ASN A 17 -0.29 -11.01 -3.99
N ILE A 18 -0.30 -9.74 -3.60
CA ILE A 18 -1.38 -9.17 -2.80
C ILE A 18 -2.69 -9.14 -3.61
N GLU A 19 -2.63 -8.69 -4.86
CA GLU A 19 -3.80 -8.65 -5.74
C GLU A 19 -4.44 -10.04 -5.88
N LYS A 20 -3.62 -11.05 -6.08
CA LYS A 20 -4.09 -12.44 -6.20
C LYS A 20 -4.80 -12.87 -4.92
N HIS A 21 -4.17 -12.64 -3.78
CA HIS A 21 -4.71 -13.01 -2.48
C HIS A 21 -6.05 -12.33 -2.20
N LEU A 22 -6.14 -11.03 -2.46
CA LEU A 22 -7.35 -10.25 -2.25
C LEU A 22 -8.47 -10.68 -3.19
N SER A 23 -8.15 -10.94 -4.46
CA SER A 23 -9.13 -11.39 -5.44
C SER A 23 -9.69 -12.77 -5.07
N GLU A 24 -8.85 -13.67 -4.58
CA GLU A 24 -9.27 -14.98 -4.11
C GLU A 24 -10.23 -14.89 -2.91
N LYS A 25 -10.11 -13.83 -2.11
CA LYS A 25 -11.02 -13.59 -0.99
C LYS A 25 -12.28 -12.82 -1.36
N GLY A 26 -12.45 -12.49 -2.64
CA GLY A 26 -13.65 -11.84 -3.14
C GLY A 26 -13.64 -10.31 -3.08
N TYR A 27 -12.51 -9.70 -2.75
CA TYR A 27 -12.41 -8.23 -2.76
C TYR A 27 -12.18 -7.72 -4.18
N THR A 28 -12.70 -6.53 -4.46
CA THR A 28 -12.44 -5.83 -5.72
C THR A 28 -11.17 -4.99 -5.56
N VAL A 29 -10.18 -5.23 -6.40
CA VAL A 29 -8.91 -4.51 -6.36
C VAL A 29 -8.87 -3.47 -7.47
N ILE A 30 -8.59 -2.22 -7.11
CA ILE A 30 -8.41 -1.13 -8.06
C ILE A 30 -6.90 -0.87 -8.15
N ASN A 31 -6.31 -1.31 -9.25
CA ASN A 31 -4.86 -1.18 -9.45
C ASN A 31 -4.51 0.20 -9.99
N LYS A 32 -3.86 1.01 -9.17
CA LYS A 32 -3.33 2.33 -9.53
C LYS A 32 -1.81 2.33 -9.59
N GLY A 33 -1.20 1.16 -9.49
CA GLY A 33 0.24 1.02 -9.40
C GLY A 33 0.94 0.84 -10.74
N TYR A 34 2.23 0.62 -10.63
CA TYR A 34 3.12 0.40 -11.76
C TYR A 34 3.30 -1.09 -12.00
N ASP A 35 3.26 -1.50 -13.25
CA ASP A 35 3.39 -2.90 -13.64
C ASP A 35 4.61 -3.19 -14.53
N GLY A 36 5.43 -2.17 -14.79
CA GLY A 36 6.54 -2.29 -15.71
C GLY A 36 7.85 -2.71 -15.05
N LYS A 37 8.95 -2.52 -15.78
CA LYS A 37 10.30 -2.94 -15.36
C LYS A 37 11.28 -1.78 -15.19
N GLU A 38 10.86 -0.57 -15.52
CA GLU A 38 11.72 0.60 -15.44
C GLU A 38 11.60 1.28 -14.09
N SER A 39 12.61 2.06 -13.70
CA SER A 39 12.54 2.87 -12.49
C SER A 39 11.53 3.99 -12.67
N VAL A 40 10.66 4.18 -11.69
CA VAL A 40 9.62 5.22 -11.71
C VAL A 40 9.59 5.95 -10.37
N ASP A 41 9.01 7.15 -10.37
CA ASP A 41 8.84 7.96 -9.17
C ASP A 41 7.61 7.49 -8.39
N TYR A 42 7.83 7.08 -7.15
CA TYR A 42 6.76 6.51 -6.33
C TYR A 42 5.55 7.45 -6.13
N PRO A 43 5.69 8.78 -5.99
CA PRO A 43 4.51 9.63 -5.75
C PRO A 43 3.45 9.53 -6.85
N ASP A 44 3.88 9.32 -8.09
CA ASP A 44 2.97 9.22 -9.24
C ASP A 44 2.00 8.04 -9.10
N TYR A 45 2.39 7.02 -8.33
CA TYR A 45 1.62 5.80 -8.13
C TYR A 45 0.98 5.72 -6.75
N ILE A 46 1.30 6.67 -5.87
CA ILE A 46 0.76 6.71 -4.51
C ILE A 46 -0.40 7.72 -4.41
N HIS A 47 -0.25 8.91 -4.99
CA HIS A 47 -1.34 9.90 -5.01
C HIS A 47 -2.66 9.35 -5.53
N PRO A 48 -2.67 8.55 -6.63
CA PRO A 48 -3.92 7.99 -7.12
C PRO A 48 -4.64 7.08 -6.11
N VAL A 49 -3.89 6.32 -5.31
CA VAL A 49 -4.47 5.48 -4.25
C VAL A 49 -5.12 6.36 -3.18
N SER A 50 -4.43 7.40 -2.76
CA SER A 50 -4.94 8.34 -1.77
C SER A 50 -6.23 8.99 -2.24
N LEU A 51 -6.31 9.37 -3.51
CA LEU A 51 -7.51 9.97 -4.09
C LEU A 51 -8.68 8.99 -4.09
N GLU A 52 -8.45 7.72 -4.42
CA GLU A 52 -9.49 6.70 -4.38
C GLU A 52 -10.08 6.55 -2.97
N VAL A 53 -9.22 6.55 -1.95
CA VAL A 53 -9.66 6.43 -0.55
C VAL A 53 -10.34 7.72 -0.09
N LYS A 54 -9.74 8.88 -0.39
CA LYS A 54 -10.31 10.19 -0.03
C LYS A 54 -11.69 10.39 -0.61
N GLU A 55 -11.90 10.02 -1.86
CA GLU A 55 -13.17 10.17 -2.56
C GLU A 55 -14.13 9.02 -2.27
N ARG A 56 -13.76 8.10 -1.41
CA ARG A 56 -14.55 6.95 -0.99
C ARG A 56 -14.91 5.98 -2.11
N LYS A 57 -14.10 5.97 -3.17
CA LYS A 57 -14.21 4.97 -4.25
C LYS A 57 -13.60 3.65 -3.82
N ALA A 58 -12.69 3.69 -2.85
CA ALA A 58 -12.15 2.52 -2.17
C ALA A 58 -12.25 2.75 -0.67
N GLN A 59 -12.51 1.69 0.09
CA GLN A 59 -12.60 1.75 1.55
C GLN A 59 -11.21 1.75 2.19
N ILE A 60 -10.26 1.06 1.56
CA ILE A 60 -8.91 0.87 2.08
C ILE A 60 -7.93 1.02 0.92
N GLY A 61 -6.72 1.51 1.22
CA GLY A 61 -5.63 1.56 0.27
C GLY A 61 -4.44 0.73 0.75
N ILE A 62 -3.68 0.20 -0.19
CA ILE A 62 -2.40 -0.48 0.06
C ILE A 62 -1.37 0.17 -0.85
N ILE A 63 -0.29 0.67 -0.26
CA ILE A 63 0.80 1.28 -1.01
C ILE A 63 2.10 0.57 -0.70
N ILE A 64 2.94 0.41 -1.70
CA ILE A 64 4.14 -0.43 -1.61
C ILE A 64 5.32 0.30 -2.24
N CYS A 65 6.37 0.51 -1.46
CA CYS A 65 7.63 1.03 -1.99
C CYS A 65 8.80 0.47 -1.17
N GLY A 66 10.02 0.84 -1.49
CA GLY A 66 11.22 0.28 -0.84
C GLY A 66 11.19 0.32 0.67
N SER A 67 11.17 1.51 1.26
CA SER A 67 11.15 1.68 2.72
C SER A 67 9.74 1.84 3.29
N GLY A 68 8.76 2.12 2.46
CA GLY A 68 7.41 2.44 2.90
C GLY A 68 7.26 3.88 3.41
N ASN A 69 8.36 4.56 3.71
CA ASN A 69 8.35 5.91 4.27
C ASN A 69 7.83 6.95 3.29
N GLY A 70 8.43 7.01 2.11
CA GLY A 70 8.04 7.99 1.10
C GLY A 70 6.59 7.81 0.69
N ALA A 71 6.15 6.56 0.52
CA ALA A 71 4.77 6.25 0.18
C ALA A 71 3.82 6.76 1.27
N ALA A 72 4.10 6.46 2.54
CA ALA A 72 3.27 6.91 3.66
C ALA A 72 3.21 8.43 3.75
N MET A 73 4.35 9.10 3.61
CA MET A 73 4.40 10.56 3.66
C MET A 73 3.61 11.20 2.52
N THR A 74 3.70 10.63 1.33
CA THR A 74 2.95 11.10 0.16
C THR A 74 1.44 10.92 0.38
N ALA A 75 1.04 9.74 0.82
CA ALA A 75 -0.38 9.45 1.07
C ALA A 75 -0.97 10.39 2.12
N ASN A 76 -0.24 10.64 3.20
CA ASN A 76 -0.71 11.47 4.31
C ASN A 76 -0.81 12.96 4.00
N LYS A 77 -0.41 13.39 2.81
CA LYS A 77 -0.64 14.77 2.37
C LYS A 77 -2.10 15.02 1.99
N HIS A 78 -2.89 13.97 1.86
CA HIS A 78 -4.29 14.08 1.49
C HIS A 78 -5.19 14.12 2.72
N LYS A 79 -6.09 15.09 2.77
CA LYS A 79 -7.04 15.21 3.87
C LYS A 79 -7.94 13.98 3.92
N GLY A 80 -8.12 13.41 5.10
CA GLY A 80 -8.94 12.21 5.29
C GLY A 80 -8.19 10.91 5.06
N VAL A 81 -6.92 10.98 4.65
CA VAL A 81 -6.07 9.80 4.48
C VAL A 81 -5.18 9.64 5.71
N ARG A 82 -5.18 8.43 6.25
CA ARG A 82 -4.36 8.05 7.40
C ARG A 82 -3.57 6.80 7.03
N ALA A 83 -2.36 7.01 6.52
CA ALA A 83 -1.48 5.93 6.08
C ALA A 83 -0.47 5.58 7.16
N ALA A 84 -0.33 4.29 7.43
CA ALA A 84 0.62 3.78 8.42
C ALA A 84 1.57 2.78 7.77
N ILE A 85 2.84 2.84 8.16
CA ILE A 85 3.85 1.87 7.69
C ILE A 85 3.64 0.58 8.48
N CYS A 86 3.44 -0.52 7.75
CA CYS A 86 3.14 -1.80 8.36
C CYS A 86 4.07 -2.87 7.81
N TRP A 87 4.95 -3.39 8.66
CA TRP A 87 5.88 -4.46 8.28
C TRP A 87 5.48 -5.81 8.88
N SER A 88 4.35 -5.87 9.55
CA SER A 88 3.79 -7.11 10.08
C SER A 88 2.27 -6.99 10.19
N GLU A 89 1.63 -8.13 10.26
CA GLU A 89 0.17 -8.20 10.43
C GLU A 89 -0.26 -7.52 11.74
N GLU A 90 0.48 -7.76 12.82
CA GLU A 90 0.19 -7.15 14.12
C GLU A 90 0.21 -5.63 14.05
N ILE A 91 1.24 -5.05 13.42
CA ILE A 91 1.35 -3.60 13.25
C ILE A 91 0.17 -3.05 12.44
N ALA A 92 -0.24 -3.77 11.40
CA ALA A 92 -1.38 -3.35 10.58
C ALA A 92 -2.69 -3.33 11.39
N GLU A 93 -2.90 -4.35 12.20
CA GLU A 93 -4.08 -4.41 13.09
C GLU A 93 -4.09 -3.25 14.09
N LEU A 94 -2.95 -2.98 14.71
CA LEU A 94 -2.83 -1.88 15.67
C LEU A 94 -3.04 -0.52 15.00
N ALA A 95 -2.52 -0.34 13.80
CA ALA A 95 -2.72 0.90 13.04
C ALA A 95 -4.22 1.14 12.78
N ARG A 96 -4.96 0.09 12.46
CA ARG A 96 -6.40 0.21 12.25
C ARG A 96 -7.15 0.46 13.55
N GLN A 97 -6.87 -0.33 14.58
CA GLN A 97 -7.58 -0.27 15.86
C GLN A 97 -7.31 1.01 16.66
N HIS A 98 -6.05 1.43 16.70
CA HIS A 98 -5.64 2.57 17.54
C HIS A 98 -5.54 3.89 16.78
N ASN A 99 -5.28 3.85 15.48
CA ASN A 99 -5.02 5.06 14.71
C ASN A 99 -6.02 5.29 13.57
N ASP A 100 -7.00 4.41 13.43
CA ASP A 100 -7.99 4.49 12.36
C ASP A 100 -7.34 4.63 10.96
N ALA A 101 -6.27 3.87 10.72
CA ALA A 101 -5.58 3.89 9.45
C ALA A 101 -6.48 3.35 8.35
N ASN A 102 -6.52 4.04 7.21
CA ASN A 102 -7.27 3.58 6.03
C ASN A 102 -6.35 3.25 4.84
N ILE A 103 -5.05 3.47 4.98
CA ILE A 103 -4.05 3.02 4.01
C ILE A 103 -2.91 2.36 4.79
N ILE A 104 -2.45 1.21 4.31
CA ILE A 104 -1.23 0.60 4.84
C ILE A 104 -0.11 0.75 3.81
N SER A 105 1.08 1.10 4.30
CA SER A 105 2.28 1.25 3.49
C SER A 105 3.23 0.10 3.79
N ILE A 106 3.52 -0.72 2.80
CA ILE A 106 4.32 -1.93 2.94
C ILE A 106 5.75 -1.66 2.48
N PRO A 107 6.74 -1.79 3.38
CA PRO A 107 8.15 -1.59 3.03
C PRO A 107 8.76 -2.88 2.49
N VAL A 108 8.99 -2.93 1.18
CA VAL A 108 9.53 -4.11 0.51
C VAL A 108 10.91 -4.48 1.05
N SER A 109 11.80 -3.50 1.20
CA SER A 109 13.16 -3.72 1.69
C SER A 109 13.18 -4.25 3.11
N TYR A 110 12.32 -3.73 3.97
CA TYR A 110 12.23 -4.18 5.35
C TYR A 110 11.69 -5.61 5.43
N THR A 111 10.66 -5.92 4.65
CA THR A 111 10.09 -7.27 4.58
C THR A 111 11.14 -8.28 4.13
N HIS A 112 11.96 -7.90 3.15
CA HIS A 112 13.05 -8.74 2.65
C HIS A 112 14.10 -9.00 3.73
N LEU A 113 14.48 -7.96 4.49
CA LEU A 113 15.43 -8.10 5.60
C LEU A 113 14.91 -9.06 6.67
N ARG A 114 13.65 -8.97 7.03
CA ARG A 114 13.05 -9.87 8.00
C ARG A 114 13.06 -11.33 7.53
N ALA A 115 12.86 -11.55 6.26
CA ALA A 115 12.94 -12.89 5.68
C ALA A 115 14.33 -13.51 5.85
N HIS A 116 15.38 -12.68 5.82
CA HIS A 116 16.75 -13.12 6.02
C HIS A 116 17.11 -13.35 7.50
N GLU A 117 16.43 -12.68 8.39
CA GLU A 117 16.66 -12.81 9.84
C GLU A 117 16.10 -14.12 10.41
N THR A 118 15.15 -14.69 9.73
CA THR A 118 14.50 -15.92 10.17
C THR A 118 15.11 -17.16 9.52
#